data_7fda6ccf7d705a65dc5b8665eefe51a7
#
_entry.id   7fda6ccf7d705a65dc5b8665eefe51a7
#
_cell.length_a   1.000
_cell.length_b   1.000
_cell.length_c   1.000
_cell.angle_alpha   90.00
_cell.angle_beta   90.00
_cell.angle_gamma   90.00
#
_symmetry.space_group_name_H-M   'P 1'
#
loop_
_entity.id
_entity.type
_entity.pdbx_description
1 polymer ?
#
loop_
_entity_poly.entity_id
_entity_poly.type
_entity_poly.pdbx_seq_one_letter_code
_entity_poly.pdbx_strand_id
1 'polypeptide(L)'
;MKTLKEIYQANEELNYIDSSLYSRYRVKAGLRNDNGTGVKVGLTKICDVIGYKFVHEKKYNIDGQLIYRGYSINYLVDKQPKDRIFGFEEVAFLLIFGTLPTEEQLQEFKDYLLNFKMGPVDLQYETPNILNALQIEVLKLYAKDPSADTDDLEERMMKGLNILASIPLFTFSYARNKVFKSYPYPDKSLAENILCMARGNDQYTLEEARILDTLLMVHADHGGGNNSTFANVVISSTGTDIYSCISAAIGSLKGPKHGGANCKVTNMFKAIFHEVGFTTDKLTLKKIANRLLDKDFFDHSGLIYGIGHAIYTKSDPRALLIQQQCEMLAKSKGQEDIYNCIHAFEKVAVEVMKERKGIDVCANVDYYSGYVYSLLGIENDLFTPLFAISRTAGWVSHHLENRQSNRKLIRPANVYVGEMEENE
;
A
#
# COMPACT_ATOMS: atom_id res chain seq x y z
N MET A 1 23.27 41.88 3.45
CA MET A 1 21.84 41.48 3.32
C MET A 1 21.80 39.97 3.66
N LYS A 2 20.96 39.53 4.59
CA LYS A 2 20.81 38.13 4.89
C LYS A 2 20.25 37.39 3.67
N THR A 3 20.77 36.19 3.37
CA THR A 3 20.22 35.32 2.32
C THR A 3 18.86 34.77 2.75
N LEU A 4 18.03 34.32 1.79
CA LEU A 4 16.74 33.67 2.11
C LEU A 4 16.91 32.45 3.02
N LYS A 5 18.02 31.72 2.87
CA LYS A 5 18.36 30.58 3.73
C LYS A 5 18.61 31.02 5.17
N GLU A 6 19.37 32.11 5.38
CA GLU A 6 19.64 32.64 6.72
C GLU A 6 18.38 33.22 7.38
N ILE A 7 17.50 33.85 6.59
CA ILE A 7 16.19 34.32 7.09
C ILE A 7 15.34 33.12 7.52
N TYR A 8 15.24 32.07 6.71
CA TYR A 8 14.46 30.86 7.05
C TYR A 8 15.00 30.20 8.32
N GLN A 9 16.32 30.01 8.44
CA GLN A 9 16.96 29.42 9.60
C GLN A 9 16.72 30.25 10.89
N ALA A 10 16.75 31.58 10.78
CA ALA A 10 16.47 32.47 11.93
C ALA A 10 15.02 32.39 12.40
N ASN A 11 14.10 31.98 11.53
CA ASN A 11 12.66 31.89 11.80
C ASN A 11 12.14 30.46 11.86
N GLU A 12 13.02 29.46 11.93
CA GLU A 12 12.64 28.03 11.89
C GLU A 12 11.67 27.67 13.03
N GLU A 13 11.87 28.23 14.22
CA GLU A 13 11.01 28.00 15.39
C GLU A 13 9.57 28.50 15.18
N LEU A 14 9.37 29.50 14.34
CA LEU A 14 8.03 30.03 14.05
C LEU A 14 7.14 29.05 13.30
N ASN A 15 7.75 28.05 12.63
CA ASN A 15 7.04 26.99 11.94
C ASN A 15 6.80 25.76 12.81
N TYR A 16 7.37 25.72 14.02
CA TYR A 16 7.22 24.59 14.94
C TYR A 16 5.92 24.71 15.72
N ILE A 17 5.13 23.63 15.69
CA ILE A 17 3.90 23.51 16.49
C ILE A 17 4.15 22.49 17.59
N ASP A 18 4.13 22.93 18.85
CA ASP A 18 4.28 22.04 19.99
C ASP A 18 3.14 21.04 20.06
N SER A 19 3.49 19.77 20.24
CA SER A 19 2.52 18.67 20.26
C SER A 19 1.50 18.76 21.40
N SER A 20 1.79 19.46 22.50
CA SER A 20 0.88 19.69 23.62
C SER A 20 -0.34 20.53 23.21
N LEU A 21 -0.20 21.38 22.17
CA LEU A 21 -1.28 22.21 21.66
C LEU A 21 -2.43 21.37 21.08
N TYR A 22 -2.13 20.18 20.52
CA TYR A 22 -3.20 19.28 20.04
C TYR A 22 -4.17 18.90 21.15
N SER A 23 -3.65 18.56 22.32
CA SER A 23 -4.49 18.26 23.50
C SER A 23 -5.21 19.50 24.03
N ARG A 24 -4.49 20.64 24.14
CA ARG A 24 -5.05 21.92 24.60
C ARG A 24 -6.25 22.37 23.77
N TYR A 25 -6.14 22.29 22.45
CA TYR A 25 -7.20 22.70 21.52
C TYR A 25 -8.13 21.55 21.11
N ARG A 26 -7.99 20.35 21.70
CA ARG A 26 -8.78 19.15 21.39
C ARG A 26 -8.72 18.75 19.90
N VAL A 27 -7.60 18.99 19.25
CA VAL A 27 -7.38 18.61 17.85
C VAL A 27 -6.96 17.15 17.77
N LYS A 28 -7.57 16.39 16.90
CA LYS A 28 -7.28 14.95 16.68
C LYS A 28 -6.10 14.77 15.75
N ALA A 29 -4.87 14.78 16.30
CA ALA A 29 -3.64 14.61 15.53
C ALA A 29 -3.69 13.34 14.67
N GLY A 30 -3.40 13.47 13.38
CA GLY A 30 -3.47 12.35 12.43
C GLY A 30 -4.86 11.73 12.31
N LEU A 31 -5.93 12.45 12.63
CA LEU A 31 -7.33 11.98 12.65
C LEU A 31 -7.50 10.73 13.55
N ARG A 32 -6.85 10.76 14.74
CA ARG A 32 -6.96 9.67 15.73
C ARG A 32 -7.63 10.18 17.00
N ASN A 33 -8.57 9.38 17.51
CA ASN A 33 -9.18 9.59 18.82
C ASN A 33 -8.22 9.16 19.95
N ASP A 34 -8.44 9.65 21.17
CA ASP A 34 -7.60 9.36 22.33
C ASP A 34 -7.54 7.87 22.68
N ASN A 35 -8.60 7.11 22.37
CA ASN A 35 -8.65 5.65 22.51
C ASN A 35 -7.94 4.89 21.36
N GLY A 36 -7.23 5.60 20.47
CA GLY A 36 -6.50 5.04 19.34
C GLY A 36 -7.36 4.64 18.15
N THR A 37 -8.67 4.90 18.14
CA THR A 37 -9.52 4.65 16.96
C THR A 37 -9.39 5.79 15.94
N GLY A 38 -9.66 5.50 14.65
CA GLY A 38 -9.73 6.54 13.63
C GLY A 38 -10.96 7.44 13.80
N VAL A 39 -10.81 8.73 13.47
CA VAL A 39 -11.96 9.63 13.30
C VAL A 39 -12.75 9.16 12.09
N LYS A 40 -14.07 9.02 12.23
CA LYS A 40 -14.95 8.63 11.12
C LYS A 40 -15.16 9.83 10.20
N VAL A 41 -14.64 9.79 8.99
CA VAL A 41 -14.68 10.90 8.02
C VAL A 41 -15.47 10.56 6.75
N GLY A 42 -15.98 9.34 6.61
CA GLY A 42 -16.76 8.93 5.45
C GLY A 42 -17.45 7.59 5.62
N LEU A 43 -18.22 7.21 4.61
CA LEU A 43 -18.88 5.92 4.47
C LEU A 43 -18.37 5.25 3.18
N THR A 44 -18.28 3.94 3.17
CA THR A 44 -17.90 3.15 1.99
C THR A 44 -18.61 1.81 1.99
N LYS A 45 -18.89 1.28 0.78
CA LYS A 45 -19.35 -0.08 0.54
C LYS A 45 -18.25 -0.96 -0.07
N ILE A 46 -17.03 -0.43 -0.23
CA ILE A 46 -15.95 -1.10 -0.96
C ILE A 46 -15.15 -2.03 -0.05
N CYS A 47 -14.69 -1.50 1.08
CA CYS A 47 -13.79 -2.24 1.95
C CYS A 47 -14.03 -1.91 3.42
N ASP A 48 -13.95 -2.94 4.27
CA ASP A 48 -13.92 -2.78 5.73
C ASP A 48 -12.64 -3.40 6.31
N VAL A 49 -12.08 -2.71 7.31
CA VAL A 49 -10.83 -3.08 7.99
C VAL A 49 -11.12 -3.14 9.47
N ILE A 50 -11.25 -4.35 10.01
CA ILE A 50 -11.73 -4.59 11.35
C ILE A 50 -10.62 -5.23 12.20
N GLY A 51 -10.23 -4.57 13.31
CA GLY A 51 -9.24 -5.08 14.28
C GLY A 51 -9.73 -5.01 15.72
N TYR A 52 -10.93 -4.48 15.94
CA TYR A 52 -11.55 -4.36 17.26
C TYR A 52 -13.07 -4.32 17.15
N LYS A 53 -13.73 -4.59 18.26
CA LYS A 53 -15.19 -4.42 18.44
C LYS A 53 -15.48 -3.66 19.72
N PHE A 54 -16.65 -3.02 19.77
CA PHE A 54 -17.16 -2.42 20.99
C PHE A 54 -18.22 -3.33 21.64
N VAL A 55 -18.09 -3.56 22.94
CA VAL A 55 -19.09 -4.22 23.77
C VAL A 55 -19.32 -3.30 24.98
N HIS A 56 -20.55 -2.84 25.17
CA HIS A 56 -20.88 -1.85 26.21
C HIS A 56 -19.89 -0.66 26.23
N GLU A 57 -19.67 -0.04 25.06
CA GLU A 57 -18.77 1.10 24.84
C GLU A 57 -17.27 0.82 25.08
N LYS A 58 -16.92 -0.36 25.60
CA LYS A 58 -15.53 -0.76 25.80
C LYS A 58 -14.98 -1.41 24.55
N LYS A 59 -13.78 -0.94 24.13
CA LYS A 59 -13.05 -1.46 22.98
C LYS A 59 -12.38 -2.80 23.32
N TYR A 60 -12.57 -3.81 22.49
CA TYR A 60 -11.92 -5.11 22.54
C TYR A 60 -11.19 -5.38 21.24
N ASN A 61 -9.90 -5.65 21.31
CA ASN A 61 -9.13 -6.08 20.16
C ASN A 61 -9.56 -7.50 19.75
N ILE A 62 -9.72 -7.71 18.44
CA ILE A 62 -10.04 -9.00 17.83
C ILE A 62 -9.02 -9.33 16.75
N ASP A 63 -9.05 -10.57 16.24
CA ASP A 63 -8.27 -10.91 15.07
C ASP A 63 -8.69 -10.06 13.89
N GLY A 64 -7.69 -9.61 13.11
CA GLY A 64 -7.92 -8.68 12.02
C GLY A 64 -8.76 -9.32 10.91
N GLN A 65 -9.64 -8.52 10.34
CA GLN A 65 -10.44 -8.90 9.17
C GLN A 65 -10.29 -7.82 8.09
N LEU A 66 -10.15 -8.26 6.87
CA LEU A 66 -10.18 -7.42 5.67
C LEU A 66 -11.32 -7.92 4.79
N ILE A 67 -12.27 -7.04 4.50
CA ILE A 67 -13.49 -7.36 3.78
C ILE A 67 -13.55 -6.52 2.50
N TYR A 68 -13.67 -7.14 1.35
CA TYR A 68 -13.90 -6.50 0.06
C TYR A 68 -15.33 -6.76 -0.39
N ARG A 69 -16.16 -5.72 -0.50
CA ARG A 69 -17.55 -5.84 -0.96
C ARG A 69 -18.35 -6.95 -0.25
N GLY A 70 -18.09 -7.18 1.05
CA GLY A 70 -18.76 -8.20 1.85
C GLY A 70 -18.06 -9.56 1.92
N TYR A 71 -17.02 -9.79 1.14
CA TYR A 71 -16.24 -11.03 1.15
C TYR A 71 -14.93 -10.86 1.93
N SER A 72 -14.60 -11.80 2.82
CA SER A 72 -13.30 -11.78 3.51
C SER A 72 -12.17 -12.06 2.54
N ILE A 73 -11.02 -11.42 2.74
CA ILE A 73 -9.83 -11.66 1.92
C ILE A 73 -9.38 -13.14 1.97
N ASN A 74 -9.52 -13.79 3.13
CA ASN A 74 -9.20 -15.20 3.28
C ASN A 74 -10.08 -16.05 2.34
N TYR A 75 -11.40 -15.83 2.34
CA TYR A 75 -12.31 -16.51 1.43
C TYR A 75 -11.93 -16.29 -0.04
N LEU A 76 -11.62 -15.04 -0.42
CA LEU A 76 -11.26 -14.71 -1.81
C LEU A 76 -9.97 -15.39 -2.25
N VAL A 77 -8.99 -15.56 -1.36
CA VAL A 77 -7.75 -16.30 -1.64
C VAL A 77 -7.98 -17.81 -1.66
N ASP A 78 -8.68 -18.34 -0.65
CA ASP A 78 -8.87 -19.79 -0.50
C ASP A 78 -9.74 -20.41 -1.61
N LYS A 79 -10.69 -19.63 -2.15
CA LYS A 79 -11.58 -20.10 -3.23
C LYS A 79 -10.91 -20.19 -4.60
N GLN A 80 -9.69 -19.64 -4.78
CA GLN A 80 -9.04 -19.61 -6.09
C GLN A 80 -8.74 -21.03 -6.60
N PRO A 81 -9.12 -21.35 -7.85
CA PRO A 81 -8.83 -22.64 -8.46
C PRO A 81 -7.34 -22.93 -8.51
N LYS A 82 -6.98 -24.22 -8.39
CA LYS A 82 -5.57 -24.63 -8.40
C LYS A 82 -4.94 -24.65 -9.80
N ASP A 83 -5.74 -24.65 -10.82
CA ASP A 83 -5.35 -24.80 -12.23
C ASP A 83 -5.25 -23.47 -12.99
N ARG A 84 -5.69 -22.36 -12.38
CA ARG A 84 -5.63 -21.02 -12.97
C ARG A 84 -5.21 -19.96 -11.95
N ILE A 85 -4.73 -18.78 -12.45
CA ILE A 85 -4.22 -17.69 -11.63
C ILE A 85 -4.87 -16.39 -12.13
N PHE A 86 -6.06 -16.04 -11.61
CA PHE A 86 -6.78 -14.80 -11.92
C PHE A 86 -7.44 -14.20 -10.68
N GLY A 87 -6.82 -14.44 -9.50
CA GLY A 87 -7.37 -13.97 -8.23
C GLY A 87 -7.36 -12.46 -8.15
N PHE A 88 -6.30 -11.80 -8.62
CA PHE A 88 -6.24 -10.34 -8.64
C PHE A 88 -7.27 -9.74 -9.59
N GLU A 89 -7.41 -10.27 -10.80
CA GLU A 89 -8.40 -9.80 -11.77
C GLU A 89 -9.83 -9.94 -11.22
N GLU A 90 -10.13 -11.07 -10.56
CA GLU A 90 -11.42 -11.27 -9.90
C GLU A 90 -11.66 -10.27 -8.76
N VAL A 91 -10.65 -10.01 -7.92
CA VAL A 91 -10.71 -9.01 -6.84
C VAL A 91 -10.85 -7.60 -7.39
N ALA A 92 -10.10 -7.25 -8.43
CA ALA A 92 -10.20 -5.95 -9.08
C ALA A 92 -11.61 -5.73 -9.67
N PHE A 93 -12.15 -6.75 -10.34
CA PHE A 93 -13.52 -6.74 -10.82
C PHE A 93 -14.52 -6.53 -9.66
N LEU A 94 -14.40 -7.33 -8.60
CA LEU A 94 -15.27 -7.23 -7.43
C LEU A 94 -15.25 -5.81 -6.82
N LEU A 95 -14.08 -5.23 -6.66
CA LEU A 95 -13.95 -3.89 -6.08
C LEU A 95 -14.60 -2.82 -6.96
N ILE A 96 -14.38 -2.87 -8.28
CA ILE A 96 -14.83 -1.84 -9.22
C ILE A 96 -16.32 -2.00 -9.53
N PHE A 97 -16.78 -3.21 -9.85
CA PHE A 97 -18.17 -3.48 -10.28
C PHE A 97 -19.12 -3.86 -9.13
N GLY A 98 -18.58 -4.22 -7.95
CA GLY A 98 -19.38 -4.43 -6.75
C GLY A 98 -19.90 -5.85 -6.54
N THR A 99 -19.69 -6.76 -7.48
CA THR A 99 -20.11 -8.18 -7.46
C THR A 99 -18.97 -9.06 -7.92
N LEU A 100 -18.96 -10.35 -7.52
CA LEU A 100 -18.07 -11.33 -8.12
C LEU A 100 -18.46 -11.55 -9.60
N PRO A 101 -17.48 -11.67 -10.51
CA PRO A 101 -17.76 -11.90 -11.92
C PRO A 101 -18.27 -13.33 -12.17
N THR A 102 -19.06 -13.50 -13.25
CA THR A 102 -19.19 -14.81 -13.90
C THR A 102 -17.89 -15.16 -14.64
N GLU A 103 -17.77 -16.39 -15.12
CA GLU A 103 -16.60 -16.79 -15.93
C GLU A 103 -16.44 -15.94 -17.20
N GLU A 104 -17.55 -15.64 -17.89
CA GLU A 104 -17.55 -14.81 -19.09
C GLU A 104 -17.14 -13.37 -18.77
N GLN A 105 -17.65 -12.81 -17.67
CA GLN A 105 -17.29 -11.46 -17.22
C GLN A 105 -15.83 -11.35 -16.80
N LEU A 106 -15.31 -12.37 -16.10
CA LEU A 106 -13.90 -12.41 -15.73
C LEU A 106 -13.01 -12.49 -16.98
N GLN A 107 -13.39 -13.30 -17.95
CA GLN A 107 -12.65 -13.42 -19.22
C GLN A 107 -12.64 -12.08 -19.97
N GLU A 108 -13.81 -11.44 -20.12
CA GLU A 108 -13.94 -10.13 -20.77
C GLU A 108 -13.09 -9.07 -20.07
N PHE A 109 -13.15 -9.01 -18.74
CA PHE A 109 -12.36 -8.06 -17.95
C PHE A 109 -10.86 -8.30 -18.08
N LYS A 110 -10.42 -9.56 -18.00
CA LYS A 110 -9.05 -9.95 -18.24
C LYS A 110 -8.59 -9.56 -19.64
N ASP A 111 -9.39 -9.88 -20.67
CA ASP A 111 -9.06 -9.57 -22.04
C ASP A 111 -8.97 -8.05 -22.27
N TYR A 112 -9.85 -7.27 -21.64
CA TYR A 112 -9.76 -5.82 -21.68
C TYR A 112 -8.43 -5.30 -21.09
N LEU A 113 -8.04 -5.78 -19.90
CA LEU A 113 -6.82 -5.33 -19.24
C LEU A 113 -5.56 -5.77 -19.98
N LEU A 114 -5.48 -7.04 -20.38
CA LEU A 114 -4.22 -7.64 -20.86
C LEU A 114 -4.01 -7.49 -22.37
N ASN A 115 -5.06 -7.22 -23.16
CA ASN A 115 -4.92 -6.78 -24.55
C ASN A 115 -4.77 -5.26 -24.69
N PHE A 116 -4.68 -4.53 -23.58
CA PHE A 116 -4.48 -3.09 -23.58
C PHE A 116 -3.20 -2.70 -24.33
N LYS A 117 -3.32 -1.69 -25.19
CA LYS A 117 -2.20 -1.15 -25.94
C LYS A 117 -1.90 0.27 -25.48
N MET A 118 -0.75 0.43 -24.86
CA MET A 118 -0.29 1.72 -24.38
C MET A 118 0.13 2.62 -25.55
N GLY A 119 -0.23 3.90 -25.46
CA GLY A 119 0.28 4.92 -26.37
C GLY A 119 1.79 5.15 -26.22
N PRO A 120 2.38 6.10 -26.96
CA PRO A 120 3.79 6.44 -26.86
C PRO A 120 4.16 6.84 -25.42
N VAL A 121 5.18 6.19 -24.86
CA VAL A 121 5.82 6.55 -23.57
C VAL A 121 7.16 7.19 -23.90
N ASP A 122 7.41 8.34 -23.31
CA ASP A 122 8.69 9.01 -23.38
C ASP A 122 9.48 8.70 -22.10
N LEU A 123 10.49 7.85 -22.23
CA LEU A 123 11.39 7.45 -21.13
C LEU A 123 12.53 8.45 -20.88
N GLN A 124 12.46 9.67 -21.44
CA GLN A 124 13.52 10.67 -21.29
C GLN A 124 13.65 11.23 -19.86
N TYR A 125 12.77 10.86 -18.95
CA TYR A 125 12.85 11.29 -17.57
C TYR A 125 13.68 10.32 -16.74
N GLU A 126 14.88 10.71 -16.41
CA GLU A 126 15.62 10.11 -15.30
C GLU A 126 14.95 10.52 -13.99
N THR A 127 14.18 9.64 -13.39
CA THR A 127 13.61 9.89 -12.08
C THR A 127 14.21 8.91 -11.08
N PRO A 128 14.63 9.40 -9.90
CA PRO A 128 15.20 8.53 -8.87
C PRO A 128 14.15 7.60 -8.22
N ASN A 129 12.88 7.75 -8.59
CA ASN A 129 11.80 6.96 -8.01
C ASN A 129 10.70 6.70 -9.05
N ILE A 130 10.44 5.43 -9.32
CA ILE A 130 9.44 4.97 -10.30
C ILE A 130 8.04 5.54 -9.99
N LEU A 131 7.67 5.71 -8.73
CA LEU A 131 6.36 6.26 -8.38
C LEU A 131 6.19 7.73 -8.83
N ASN A 132 7.26 8.52 -8.90
CA ASN A 132 7.19 9.85 -9.51
C ASN A 132 6.97 9.77 -11.01
N ALA A 133 7.62 8.81 -11.70
CA ALA A 133 7.34 8.56 -13.11
C ALA A 133 5.87 8.17 -13.31
N LEU A 134 5.32 7.28 -12.48
CA LEU A 134 3.91 6.87 -12.56
C LEU A 134 2.96 8.05 -12.39
N GLN A 135 3.23 8.98 -11.44
CA GLN A 135 2.43 10.20 -11.28
C GLN A 135 2.41 11.03 -12.56
N ILE A 136 3.57 11.23 -13.20
CA ILE A 136 3.71 11.98 -14.44
C ILE A 136 2.97 11.30 -15.57
N GLU A 137 3.13 9.98 -15.74
CA GLU A 137 2.49 9.24 -16.82
C GLU A 137 0.96 9.24 -16.68
N VAL A 138 0.44 9.09 -15.46
CA VAL A 138 -1.01 9.21 -15.23
C VAL A 138 -1.53 10.60 -15.62
N LEU A 139 -0.82 11.67 -15.28
CA LEU A 139 -1.20 13.04 -15.69
C LEU A 139 -1.02 13.28 -17.21
N LYS A 140 -0.10 12.59 -17.87
CA LYS A 140 -0.01 12.62 -19.34
C LYS A 140 -1.19 11.91 -20.01
N LEU A 141 -1.81 10.91 -19.37
CA LEU A 141 -3.07 10.33 -19.87
C LEU A 141 -4.18 11.38 -19.89
N TYR A 142 -4.30 12.19 -18.82
CA TYR A 142 -5.21 13.34 -18.78
C TYR A 142 -5.00 14.26 -19.99
N ALA A 143 -3.78 14.66 -20.26
CA ALA A 143 -3.46 15.61 -21.34
C ALA A 143 -3.77 15.07 -22.75
N LYS A 144 -3.95 13.76 -22.90
CA LYS A 144 -4.29 13.10 -24.16
C LYS A 144 -5.78 12.74 -24.29
N ASP A 145 -6.55 12.92 -23.23
CA ASP A 145 -7.96 12.55 -23.18
C ASP A 145 -8.86 13.82 -23.34
N PRO A 146 -9.51 14.01 -24.48
CA PRO A 146 -10.35 15.18 -24.71
C PRO A 146 -11.60 15.23 -23.83
N SER A 147 -11.98 14.12 -23.20
CA SER A 147 -13.10 14.03 -22.24
C SER A 147 -12.64 13.79 -20.80
N ALA A 148 -11.38 14.16 -20.46
CA ALA A 148 -10.78 13.89 -19.14
C ALA A 148 -11.64 14.35 -17.97
N ASP A 149 -12.31 15.49 -18.10
CA ASP A 149 -13.16 16.11 -17.06
C ASP A 149 -14.63 15.66 -17.10
N THR A 150 -14.95 14.59 -17.84
CA THR A 150 -16.33 14.09 -17.94
C THR A 150 -16.95 13.83 -16.56
N ASP A 151 -18.24 14.12 -16.40
CA ASP A 151 -19.02 13.72 -15.22
C ASP A 151 -19.73 12.38 -15.39
N ASP A 152 -19.69 11.79 -16.60
CA ASP A 152 -20.25 10.49 -16.88
C ASP A 152 -19.50 9.39 -16.14
N LEU A 153 -20.24 8.58 -15.37
CA LEU A 153 -19.66 7.55 -14.50
C LEU A 153 -19.13 6.35 -15.30
N GLU A 154 -19.74 6.00 -16.42
CA GLU A 154 -19.29 4.92 -17.28
C GLU A 154 -17.96 5.30 -17.94
N GLU A 155 -17.88 6.51 -18.51
CA GLU A 155 -16.62 7.02 -19.06
C GLU A 155 -15.52 7.09 -17.98
N ARG A 156 -15.83 7.56 -16.76
CA ARG A 156 -14.86 7.57 -15.65
C ARG A 156 -14.40 6.17 -15.28
N MET A 157 -15.29 5.19 -15.26
CA MET A 157 -14.96 3.79 -15.01
C MET A 157 -14.00 3.28 -16.10
N MET A 158 -14.30 3.53 -17.38
CA MET A 158 -13.43 3.13 -18.49
C MET A 158 -12.04 3.78 -18.40
N LYS A 159 -11.96 5.07 -18.01
CA LYS A 159 -10.67 5.74 -17.75
C LYS A 159 -9.93 5.08 -16.59
N GLY A 160 -10.63 4.70 -15.53
CA GLY A 160 -10.08 3.96 -14.41
C GLY A 160 -9.50 2.61 -14.82
N LEU A 161 -10.18 1.86 -15.68
CA LEU A 161 -9.69 0.60 -16.25
C LEU A 161 -8.44 0.82 -17.12
N ASN A 162 -8.42 1.88 -17.93
CA ASN A 162 -7.25 2.25 -18.73
C ASN A 162 -6.04 2.59 -17.84
N ILE A 163 -6.25 3.29 -16.73
CA ILE A 163 -5.18 3.56 -15.75
C ILE A 163 -4.69 2.25 -15.13
N LEU A 164 -5.62 1.37 -14.69
CA LEU A 164 -5.28 0.07 -14.10
C LEU A 164 -4.44 -0.79 -15.06
N ALA A 165 -4.80 -0.83 -16.34
CA ALA A 165 -4.05 -1.54 -17.37
C ALA A 165 -2.69 -0.88 -17.70
N SER A 166 -2.58 0.44 -17.57
CA SER A 166 -1.38 1.19 -17.95
C SER A 166 -0.28 1.16 -16.89
N ILE A 167 -0.63 1.22 -15.59
CA ILE A 167 0.34 1.35 -14.50
C ILE A 167 1.39 0.24 -14.50
N PRO A 168 1.07 -1.06 -14.69
CA PRO A 168 2.08 -2.10 -14.80
C PRO A 168 3.04 -1.86 -15.96
N LEU A 169 2.53 -1.50 -17.14
CA LEU A 169 3.34 -1.24 -18.34
C LEU A 169 4.28 -0.04 -18.12
N PHE A 170 3.80 1.05 -17.51
CA PHE A 170 4.64 2.18 -17.12
C PHE A 170 5.71 1.75 -16.12
N THR A 171 5.31 1.04 -15.06
CA THR A 171 6.23 0.56 -14.01
C THR A 171 7.42 -0.16 -14.60
N PHE A 172 7.17 -1.16 -15.44
CA PHE A 172 8.23 -1.98 -16.01
C PHE A 172 8.95 -1.28 -17.17
N SER A 173 8.31 -0.34 -17.85
CA SER A 173 9.02 0.50 -18.85
C SER A 173 10.12 1.32 -18.18
N TYR A 174 9.85 1.94 -17.05
CA TYR A 174 10.87 2.69 -16.29
C TYR A 174 11.88 1.77 -15.60
N ALA A 175 11.42 0.69 -14.99
CA ALA A 175 12.31 -0.24 -14.29
C ALA A 175 13.32 -0.94 -15.20
N ARG A 176 12.96 -1.19 -16.45
CA ARG A 176 13.78 -1.92 -17.43
C ARG A 176 14.39 -1.01 -18.49
N ASN A 177 14.17 0.29 -18.40
CA ASN A 177 14.55 1.27 -19.43
C ASN A 177 14.19 0.79 -20.85
N LYS A 178 12.97 0.24 -21.00
CA LYS A 178 12.45 -0.36 -22.23
C LYS A 178 10.94 -0.17 -22.29
N VAL A 179 10.43 0.43 -23.37
CA VAL A 179 9.00 0.66 -23.54
C VAL A 179 8.25 -0.67 -23.74
N PHE A 180 7.36 -0.99 -22.80
CA PHE A 180 6.36 -2.03 -22.94
C PHE A 180 5.07 -1.41 -23.49
N LYS A 181 4.78 -1.60 -24.78
CA LYS A 181 3.54 -1.10 -25.41
C LYS A 181 2.31 -1.96 -25.13
N SER A 182 2.52 -3.20 -24.72
CA SER A 182 1.50 -4.19 -24.38
C SER A 182 2.07 -5.22 -23.43
N TYR A 183 1.21 -5.99 -22.82
CA TYR A 183 1.62 -7.14 -22.03
C TYR A 183 2.25 -8.21 -22.93
N PRO A 184 3.34 -8.86 -22.48
CA PRO A 184 4.04 -9.88 -23.29
C PRO A 184 3.18 -11.12 -23.56
N TYR A 185 2.28 -11.46 -22.63
CA TYR A 185 1.45 -12.68 -22.71
C TYR A 185 -0.01 -12.35 -22.31
N PRO A 186 -0.82 -11.82 -23.21
CA PRO A 186 -2.20 -11.40 -22.89
C PRO A 186 -3.15 -12.56 -22.57
N ASP A 187 -2.77 -13.79 -22.89
CA ASP A 187 -3.49 -15.01 -22.53
C ASP A 187 -3.25 -15.47 -21.08
N LYS A 188 -2.20 -14.95 -20.44
CA LYS A 188 -1.83 -15.26 -19.05
C LYS A 188 -2.41 -14.20 -18.09
N SER A 189 -2.24 -14.43 -16.77
CA SER A 189 -2.65 -13.46 -15.73
C SER A 189 -1.76 -12.24 -15.66
N LEU A 190 -2.22 -11.20 -14.97
CA LEU A 190 -1.41 -10.02 -14.65
C LEU A 190 -0.19 -10.41 -13.80
N ALA A 191 -0.37 -11.31 -12.81
CA ALA A 191 0.73 -11.79 -11.98
C ALA A 191 1.84 -12.47 -12.80
N GLU A 192 1.47 -13.33 -13.76
CA GLU A 192 2.42 -13.97 -14.67
C GLU A 192 3.14 -12.95 -15.57
N ASN A 193 2.39 -12.00 -16.14
CA ASN A 193 2.98 -10.91 -16.93
C ASN A 193 3.93 -10.04 -16.10
N ILE A 194 3.60 -9.75 -14.85
CA ILE A 194 4.48 -9.01 -13.93
C ILE A 194 5.79 -9.78 -13.70
N LEU A 195 5.73 -11.10 -13.43
CA LEU A 195 6.95 -11.90 -13.28
C LEU A 195 7.83 -11.87 -14.53
N CYS A 196 7.22 -12.01 -15.71
CA CYS A 196 7.94 -11.94 -16.98
C CYS A 196 8.62 -10.57 -17.19
N MET A 197 7.89 -9.48 -16.96
CA MET A 197 8.44 -8.13 -17.10
C MET A 197 9.50 -7.82 -16.03
N ALA A 198 9.30 -8.28 -14.79
CA ALA A 198 10.24 -8.09 -13.70
C ALA A 198 11.54 -8.85 -13.89
N ARG A 199 11.49 -10.07 -14.42
CA ARG A 199 12.66 -10.93 -14.63
C ARG A 199 13.29 -10.77 -16.02
N GLY A 200 12.57 -10.18 -16.98
CA GLY A 200 12.99 -10.08 -18.37
C GLY A 200 12.97 -11.41 -19.14
N ASN A 201 12.30 -12.42 -18.59
CA ASN A 201 12.13 -13.76 -19.19
C ASN A 201 10.81 -14.38 -18.72
N ASP A 202 10.43 -15.53 -19.30
CA ASP A 202 9.20 -16.27 -18.98
C ASP A 202 9.44 -17.47 -18.03
N GLN A 203 10.58 -17.47 -17.34
CA GLN A 203 10.95 -18.55 -16.42
C GLN A 203 10.36 -18.30 -15.04
N TYR A 204 9.24 -18.92 -14.73
CA TYR A 204 8.58 -18.93 -13.42
C TYR A 204 7.81 -20.24 -13.23
N THR A 205 7.54 -20.59 -11.98
CA THR A 205 6.65 -21.70 -11.66
C THR A 205 5.21 -21.19 -11.45
N LEU A 206 4.24 -22.09 -11.60
CA LEU A 206 2.83 -21.78 -11.30
C LEU A 206 2.66 -21.34 -9.84
N GLU A 207 3.44 -21.90 -8.92
CA GLU A 207 3.46 -21.53 -7.51
C GLU A 207 3.94 -20.07 -7.32
N GLU A 208 5.03 -19.68 -7.97
CA GLU A 208 5.53 -18.29 -7.91
C GLU A 208 4.50 -17.28 -8.42
N ALA A 209 3.83 -17.61 -9.53
CA ALA A 209 2.79 -16.75 -10.07
C ALA A 209 1.57 -16.64 -9.13
N ARG A 210 1.15 -17.75 -8.51
CA ARG A 210 0.05 -17.74 -7.52
C ARG A 210 0.40 -16.97 -6.26
N ILE A 211 1.64 -17.05 -5.80
CA ILE A 211 2.11 -16.28 -4.65
C ILE A 211 2.08 -14.78 -4.97
N LEU A 212 2.53 -14.37 -6.15
CA LEU A 212 2.45 -12.97 -6.57
C LEU A 212 1.00 -12.52 -6.74
N ASP A 213 0.14 -13.35 -7.30
CA ASP A 213 -1.29 -13.08 -7.44
C ASP A 213 -1.94 -12.83 -6.06
N THR A 214 -1.65 -13.68 -5.07
CA THR A 214 -2.10 -13.48 -3.68
C THR A 214 -1.60 -12.15 -3.11
N LEU A 215 -0.34 -11.78 -3.35
CA LEU A 215 0.19 -10.48 -2.94
C LEU A 215 -0.59 -9.32 -3.58
N LEU A 216 -0.93 -9.41 -4.85
CA LEU A 216 -1.75 -8.41 -5.54
C LEU A 216 -3.15 -8.35 -4.94
N MET A 217 -3.80 -9.49 -4.66
CA MET A 217 -5.12 -9.54 -4.03
C MET A 217 -5.16 -8.81 -2.68
N VAL A 218 -4.20 -9.10 -1.78
CA VAL A 218 -4.20 -8.53 -0.42
C VAL A 218 -3.81 -7.05 -0.37
N HIS A 219 -3.17 -6.53 -1.43
CA HIS A 219 -2.81 -5.12 -1.55
C HIS A 219 -3.88 -4.29 -2.29
N ALA A 220 -4.87 -4.91 -2.93
CA ALA A 220 -5.81 -4.24 -3.83
C ALA A 220 -6.62 -3.12 -3.15
N ASP A 221 -6.99 -3.27 -1.87
CA ASP A 221 -7.58 -2.17 -1.09
C ASP A 221 -7.30 -2.32 0.42
N HIS A 222 -7.49 -1.25 1.17
CA HIS A 222 -7.39 -1.25 2.64
C HIS A 222 -8.26 -0.16 3.27
N GLY A 223 -9.42 0.08 2.70
CA GLY A 223 -10.46 0.99 3.17
C GLY A 223 -10.19 2.46 2.92
N GLY A 224 -11.25 3.25 2.99
CA GLY A 224 -11.24 4.70 2.72
C GLY A 224 -10.42 5.53 3.70
N GLY A 225 -10.07 4.98 4.87
CA GLY A 225 -9.18 5.62 5.85
C GLY A 225 -7.69 5.38 5.61
N ASN A 226 -7.31 4.54 4.66
CA ASN A 226 -5.93 4.40 4.22
C ASN A 226 -5.43 5.71 3.61
N ASN A 227 -4.21 6.13 3.91
CA ASN A 227 -3.73 7.48 3.56
C ASN A 227 -3.83 7.79 2.07
N SER A 228 -3.39 6.90 1.19
CA SER A 228 -3.46 7.12 -0.26
C SER A 228 -4.90 7.08 -0.79
N THR A 229 -5.74 6.20 -0.26
CA THR A 229 -7.16 6.17 -0.59
C THR A 229 -7.86 7.43 -0.09
N PHE A 230 -7.53 7.91 1.12
CA PHE A 230 -8.09 9.14 1.65
C PHE A 230 -7.65 10.37 0.83
N ALA A 231 -6.39 10.44 0.41
CA ALA A 231 -5.91 11.49 -0.50
C ALA A 231 -6.70 11.51 -1.81
N ASN A 232 -6.92 10.34 -2.42
CA ASN A 232 -7.79 10.17 -3.60
C ASN A 232 -9.21 10.72 -3.33
N VAL A 233 -9.85 10.30 -2.22
CA VAL A 233 -11.22 10.70 -1.88
C VAL A 233 -11.31 12.20 -1.57
N VAL A 234 -10.31 12.78 -0.90
CA VAL A 234 -10.25 14.24 -0.63
C VAL A 234 -10.23 15.01 -1.95
N ILE A 235 -9.34 14.66 -2.87
CA ILE A 235 -9.25 15.31 -4.17
C ILE A 235 -10.50 15.05 -5.01
N SER A 236 -11.00 13.82 -5.07
CA SER A 236 -12.24 13.46 -5.75
C SER A 236 -13.44 14.26 -5.26
N SER A 237 -13.48 14.65 -3.97
CA SER A 237 -14.56 15.44 -3.39
C SER A 237 -14.67 16.86 -3.96
N THR A 238 -13.65 17.36 -4.65
CA THR A 238 -13.68 18.66 -5.35
C THR A 238 -14.43 18.60 -6.68
N GLY A 239 -14.70 17.40 -7.19
CA GLY A 239 -15.31 17.21 -8.50
C GLY A 239 -14.31 16.93 -9.63
N THR A 240 -13.01 16.94 -9.37
CA THR A 240 -11.96 16.81 -10.39
C THR A 240 -11.94 15.42 -11.07
N ASP A 241 -11.08 15.30 -12.05
CA ASP A 241 -10.86 14.12 -12.88
C ASP A 241 -10.21 12.94 -12.12
N ILE A 242 -10.31 11.74 -12.69
CA ILE A 242 -9.75 10.52 -12.08
C ILE A 242 -8.22 10.48 -12.14
N TYR A 243 -7.59 11.08 -13.16
CA TYR A 243 -6.13 11.06 -13.33
C TYR A 243 -5.44 11.84 -12.21
N SER A 244 -5.95 13.04 -11.89
CA SER A 244 -5.50 13.85 -10.75
C SER A 244 -5.64 13.10 -9.43
N CYS A 245 -6.76 12.41 -9.23
CA CYS A 245 -7.03 11.64 -8.01
C CYS A 245 -6.05 10.46 -7.85
N ILE A 246 -5.82 9.70 -8.91
CA ILE A 246 -4.88 8.55 -8.88
C ILE A 246 -3.44 9.02 -8.74
N SER A 247 -3.04 10.09 -9.45
CA SER A 247 -1.69 10.67 -9.30
C SER A 247 -1.41 11.09 -7.85
N ALA A 248 -2.36 11.74 -7.18
CA ALA A 248 -2.24 12.11 -5.77
C ALA A 248 -2.15 10.89 -4.84
N ALA A 249 -2.93 9.85 -5.11
CA ALA A 249 -2.88 8.60 -4.36
C ALA A 249 -1.50 7.92 -4.47
N ILE A 250 -0.91 7.89 -5.66
CA ILE A 250 0.46 7.39 -5.90
C ILE A 250 1.47 8.22 -5.09
N GLY A 251 1.35 9.56 -5.12
CA GLY A 251 2.21 10.45 -4.34
C GLY A 251 2.14 10.21 -2.84
N SER A 252 0.94 9.96 -2.32
CA SER A 252 0.75 9.57 -0.91
C SER A 252 1.36 8.21 -0.60
N LEU A 253 1.19 7.22 -1.49
CA LEU A 253 1.72 5.87 -1.30
C LEU A 253 3.26 5.85 -1.25
N LYS A 254 3.93 6.72 -2.00
CA LYS A 254 5.39 6.83 -2.05
C LYS A 254 6.02 7.12 -0.70
N GLY A 255 5.31 7.76 0.21
CA GLY A 255 5.83 8.19 1.50
C GLY A 255 6.38 7.05 2.36
N PRO A 256 7.53 7.25 3.06
CA PRO A 256 8.18 6.20 3.86
C PRO A 256 7.34 5.74 5.06
N LYS A 257 6.34 6.51 5.46
CA LYS A 257 5.37 6.13 6.52
C LYS A 257 4.15 5.40 5.97
N HIS A 258 4.13 5.09 4.66
CA HIS A 258 3.05 4.39 3.98
C HIS A 258 3.63 3.24 3.13
N GLY A 259 3.52 3.25 1.80
CA GLY A 259 3.95 2.14 0.95
C GLY A 259 5.47 1.88 0.90
N GLY A 260 6.30 2.84 1.32
CA GLY A 260 7.75 2.63 1.44
C GLY A 260 8.20 1.78 2.64
N ALA A 261 7.27 1.28 3.46
CA ALA A 261 7.61 0.53 4.67
C ALA A 261 8.25 -0.83 4.37
N ASN A 262 7.84 -1.54 3.32
CA ASN A 262 8.40 -2.84 2.95
C ASN A 262 9.90 -2.78 2.57
N CYS A 263 10.35 -1.72 1.91
CA CYS A 263 11.77 -1.50 1.66
C CYS A 263 12.56 -1.30 2.96
N LYS A 264 11.97 -0.60 3.94
CA LYS A 264 12.57 -0.41 5.26
C LYS A 264 12.68 -1.72 6.03
N VAL A 265 11.64 -2.58 5.99
CA VAL A 265 11.67 -3.93 6.57
C VAL A 265 12.82 -4.74 5.97
N THR A 266 12.90 -4.79 4.64
CA THR A 266 13.94 -5.54 3.95
C THR A 266 15.35 -5.06 4.32
N ASN A 267 15.56 -3.74 4.38
CA ASN A 267 16.86 -3.17 4.75
C ASN A 267 17.19 -3.41 6.23
N MET A 268 16.20 -3.37 7.12
CA MET A 268 16.36 -3.74 8.52
C MET A 268 16.81 -5.20 8.65
N PHE A 269 16.20 -6.13 7.94
CA PHE A 269 16.62 -7.53 7.95
C PHE A 269 18.01 -7.74 7.37
N LYS A 270 18.38 -7.04 6.30
CA LYS A 270 19.76 -7.07 5.79
C LYS A 270 20.78 -6.65 6.87
N ALA A 271 20.47 -5.61 7.65
CA ALA A 271 21.31 -5.19 8.77
C ALA A 271 21.35 -6.24 9.89
N ILE A 272 20.21 -6.85 10.25
CA ILE A 272 20.13 -7.94 11.24
C ILE A 272 20.98 -9.14 10.79
N PHE A 273 20.83 -9.57 9.54
CA PHE A 273 21.58 -10.72 9.00
C PHE A 273 23.09 -10.46 8.96
N HIS A 274 23.50 -9.22 8.68
CA HIS A 274 24.90 -8.83 8.73
C HIS A 274 25.47 -8.87 10.16
N GLU A 275 24.68 -8.48 11.16
CA GLU A 275 25.10 -8.39 12.56
C GLU A 275 25.14 -9.76 13.26
N VAL A 276 24.13 -10.61 13.06
CA VAL A 276 23.94 -11.84 13.84
C VAL A 276 23.71 -13.10 13.01
N GLY A 277 23.75 -13.02 11.67
CA GLY A 277 23.44 -14.14 10.78
C GLY A 277 21.96 -14.52 10.79
N PHE A 278 21.67 -15.72 10.33
CA PHE A 278 20.30 -16.28 10.27
C PHE A 278 19.96 -17.03 11.57
N THR A 279 20.19 -16.39 12.72
CA THR A 279 19.93 -17.02 14.02
C THR A 279 18.44 -17.04 14.37
N THR A 280 18.02 -18.08 15.08
CA THR A 280 16.72 -18.18 15.76
C THR A 280 16.85 -18.06 17.28
N ASP A 281 18.07 -17.78 17.80
CA ASP A 281 18.30 -17.62 19.24
C ASP A 281 17.52 -16.42 19.79
N LYS A 282 16.58 -16.72 20.67
CA LYS A 282 15.68 -15.73 21.27
C LYS A 282 16.41 -14.60 21.98
N LEU A 283 17.50 -14.91 22.69
CA LEU A 283 18.25 -13.90 23.48
C LEU A 283 18.98 -12.93 22.56
N THR A 284 19.61 -13.43 21.50
CA THR A 284 20.28 -12.61 20.49
C THR A 284 19.28 -11.71 19.76
N LEU A 285 18.16 -12.26 19.29
CA LEU A 285 17.12 -11.49 18.61
C LEU A 285 16.48 -10.45 19.54
N LYS A 286 16.31 -10.76 20.84
CA LYS A 286 15.80 -9.81 21.85
C LYS A 286 16.75 -8.62 22.05
N LYS A 287 18.06 -8.85 22.05
CA LYS A 287 19.06 -7.78 22.09
C LYS A 287 18.94 -6.85 20.88
N ILE A 288 18.81 -7.42 19.67
CA ILE A 288 18.63 -6.64 18.44
C ILE A 288 17.35 -5.82 18.50
N ALA A 289 16.21 -6.41 18.87
CA ALA A 289 14.95 -5.70 19.01
C ALA A 289 15.02 -4.51 19.99
N ASN A 290 15.72 -4.68 21.13
CA ASN A 290 15.94 -3.60 22.08
C ASN A 290 16.83 -2.50 21.49
N ARG A 291 17.95 -2.83 20.83
CA ARG A 291 18.82 -1.85 20.18
C ARG A 291 18.10 -1.02 19.12
N LEU A 292 17.19 -1.64 18.34
CA LEU A 292 16.32 -0.91 17.40
C LEU A 292 15.47 0.13 18.13
N LEU A 293 14.81 -0.26 19.23
CA LEU A 293 13.96 0.65 20.02
C LEU A 293 14.75 1.72 20.76
N ASP A 294 15.99 1.43 21.15
CA ASP A 294 16.91 2.37 21.80
C ASP A 294 17.60 3.33 20.81
N LYS A 295 17.29 3.21 19.52
CA LYS A 295 17.92 3.99 18.44
C LYS A 295 19.43 3.75 18.31
N ASP A 296 19.90 2.56 18.69
CA ASP A 296 21.31 2.16 18.66
C ASP A 296 21.63 1.20 17.50
N PHE A 297 20.69 0.93 16.63
CA PHE A 297 20.88 0.01 15.52
C PHE A 297 20.07 0.43 14.28
N PHE A 298 20.58 0.05 13.10
CA PHE A 298 20.00 0.29 11.76
C PHE A 298 19.92 1.79 11.44
N ASP A 299 18.74 2.39 11.33
CA ASP A 299 18.53 3.78 10.92
C ASP A 299 18.26 4.75 12.09
N HIS A 300 18.47 4.32 13.29
CA HIS A 300 18.33 5.10 14.54
C HIS A 300 16.93 5.74 14.73
N SER A 301 15.91 5.22 14.06
CA SER A 301 14.53 5.73 14.14
C SER A 301 13.81 5.35 15.44
N GLY A 302 14.25 4.29 16.12
CA GLY A 302 13.53 3.71 17.27
C GLY A 302 12.31 2.89 16.86
N LEU A 303 12.26 2.41 15.62
CA LEU A 303 11.16 1.62 15.07
C LEU A 303 11.62 0.20 14.73
N ILE A 304 10.75 -0.78 14.97
CA ILE A 304 10.85 -2.11 14.39
C ILE A 304 9.88 -2.12 13.19
N TYR A 305 10.43 -1.97 11.99
CA TYR A 305 9.62 -1.89 10.77
C TYR A 305 8.86 -3.19 10.52
N GLY A 306 7.63 -3.05 10.01
CA GLY A 306 6.74 -4.18 9.77
C GLY A 306 5.99 -4.68 11.02
N ILE A 307 6.29 -4.15 12.22
CA ILE A 307 5.61 -4.48 13.46
C ILE A 307 4.72 -3.31 13.90
N GLY A 308 3.42 -3.58 14.04
CA GLY A 308 2.40 -2.61 14.40
C GLY A 308 1.57 -2.14 13.20
N HIS A 309 0.32 -1.79 13.48
CA HIS A 309 -0.65 -1.32 12.50
C HIS A 309 -1.64 -0.35 13.15
N ALA A 310 -2.19 0.57 12.37
CA ALA A 310 -3.14 1.58 12.87
C ALA A 310 -4.46 0.99 13.39
N ILE A 311 -4.86 -0.20 12.92
CA ILE A 311 -6.13 -0.84 13.26
C ILE A 311 -5.90 -2.23 13.87
N TYR A 312 -5.07 -3.05 13.23
CA TYR A 312 -4.78 -4.41 13.67
C TYR A 312 -3.80 -4.43 14.84
N THR A 313 -4.14 -5.17 15.89
CA THR A 313 -3.30 -5.33 17.08
C THR A 313 -3.04 -6.79 17.43
N LYS A 314 -3.98 -7.71 17.12
CA LYS A 314 -3.81 -9.14 17.33
C LYS A 314 -3.21 -9.85 16.12
N SER A 315 -3.80 -9.62 14.95
CA SER A 315 -3.33 -10.19 13.69
C SER A 315 -3.71 -9.29 12.51
N ASP A 316 -2.87 -9.27 11.46
CA ASP A 316 -3.21 -8.71 10.16
C ASP A 316 -3.46 -9.89 9.21
N PRO A 317 -4.69 -10.08 8.67
CA PRO A 317 -5.01 -11.22 7.82
C PRO A 317 -4.15 -11.29 6.57
N ARG A 318 -3.68 -10.14 6.08
CA ARG A 318 -2.77 -10.08 4.93
C ARG A 318 -1.39 -10.63 5.28
N ALA A 319 -0.86 -10.25 6.44
CA ALA A 319 0.44 -10.75 6.91
C ALA A 319 0.42 -12.26 7.12
N LEU A 320 -0.69 -12.81 7.66
CA LEU A 320 -0.84 -14.25 7.84
C LEU A 320 -0.88 -15.02 6.51
N LEU A 321 -1.64 -14.51 5.52
CA LEU A 321 -1.70 -15.11 4.18
C LEU A 321 -0.32 -15.08 3.50
N ILE A 322 0.38 -13.95 3.57
CA ILE A 322 1.72 -13.81 2.97
C ILE A 322 2.75 -14.68 3.72
N GLN A 323 2.66 -14.79 5.04
CA GLN A 323 3.54 -15.64 5.85
C GLN A 323 3.49 -17.09 5.40
N GLN A 324 2.28 -17.65 5.20
CA GLN A 324 2.10 -19.01 4.70
C GLN A 324 2.75 -19.22 3.33
N GLN A 325 2.55 -18.27 2.43
CA GLN A 325 3.17 -18.30 1.10
C GLN A 325 4.71 -18.16 1.18
N CYS A 326 5.18 -17.30 2.09
CA CYS A 326 6.60 -17.08 2.33
C CYS A 326 7.31 -18.36 2.80
N GLU A 327 6.72 -19.10 3.73
CA GLU A 327 7.26 -20.36 4.23
C GLU A 327 7.42 -21.40 3.12
N MET A 328 6.36 -21.62 2.32
CA MET A 328 6.38 -22.55 1.20
C MET A 328 7.45 -22.17 0.17
N LEU A 329 7.49 -20.90 -0.22
CA LEU A 329 8.44 -20.43 -1.22
C LEU A 329 9.88 -20.48 -0.72
N ALA A 330 10.15 -20.10 0.53
CA ALA A 330 11.48 -20.19 1.13
C ALA A 330 11.99 -21.63 1.14
N LYS A 331 11.12 -22.58 1.46
CA LYS A 331 11.43 -24.03 1.41
C LYS A 331 11.76 -24.50 0.00
N SER A 332 10.94 -24.13 -0.99
CA SER A 332 11.17 -24.50 -2.39
C SER A 332 12.47 -23.92 -2.96
N LYS A 333 12.94 -22.80 -2.40
CA LYS A 333 14.18 -22.10 -2.79
C LYS A 333 15.40 -22.49 -1.93
N GLY A 334 15.27 -23.37 -0.93
CA GLY A 334 16.34 -23.72 -0.01
C GLY A 334 16.79 -22.56 0.88
N GLN A 335 15.88 -21.63 1.23
CA GLN A 335 16.13 -20.45 2.07
C GLN A 335 15.34 -20.49 3.39
N GLU A 336 15.10 -21.69 3.92
CA GLU A 336 14.34 -21.87 5.18
C GLU A 336 14.99 -21.20 6.36
N ASP A 337 16.34 -21.18 6.44
CA ASP A 337 17.05 -20.53 7.55
C ASP A 337 16.76 -19.03 7.64
N ILE A 338 16.68 -18.37 6.50
CA ILE A 338 16.32 -16.94 6.41
C ILE A 338 14.88 -16.73 6.89
N TYR A 339 13.94 -17.53 6.38
CA TYR A 339 12.55 -17.46 6.82
C TYR A 339 12.42 -17.72 8.32
N ASN A 340 13.09 -18.74 8.84
CA ASN A 340 13.05 -19.08 10.26
C ASN A 340 13.57 -17.95 11.14
N CYS A 341 14.64 -17.26 10.73
CA CYS A 341 15.15 -16.08 11.41
C CYS A 341 14.11 -14.94 11.40
N ILE A 342 13.52 -14.61 10.23
CA ILE A 342 12.48 -13.58 10.10
C ILE A 342 11.29 -13.90 11.01
N HIS A 343 10.81 -15.14 10.98
CA HIS A 343 9.66 -15.57 11.78
C HIS A 343 9.96 -15.61 13.29
N ALA A 344 11.17 -16.02 13.69
CA ALA A 344 11.60 -15.96 15.08
C ALA A 344 11.68 -14.51 15.56
N PHE A 345 12.20 -13.59 14.72
CA PHE A 345 12.29 -12.17 15.06
C PHE A 345 10.90 -11.52 15.23
N GLU A 346 9.89 -11.89 14.44
CA GLU A 346 8.51 -11.43 14.62
C GLU A 346 8.03 -11.68 16.05
N LYS A 347 8.14 -12.93 16.52
CA LYS A 347 7.70 -13.35 17.87
C LYS A 347 8.40 -12.56 18.96
N VAL A 348 9.72 -12.40 18.82
CA VAL A 348 10.54 -11.65 19.76
C VAL A 348 10.20 -10.16 19.74
N ALA A 349 10.00 -9.57 18.56
CA ALA A 349 9.66 -8.16 18.42
C ALA A 349 8.30 -7.84 19.06
N VAL A 350 7.29 -8.69 18.88
CA VAL A 350 5.96 -8.55 19.51
C VAL A 350 6.09 -8.62 21.03
N GLU A 351 6.87 -9.58 21.57
CA GLU A 351 7.13 -9.73 23.01
C GLU A 351 7.81 -8.47 23.58
N VAL A 352 8.86 -7.99 22.93
CA VAL A 352 9.63 -6.79 23.37
C VAL A 352 8.73 -5.54 23.32
N MET A 353 7.89 -5.37 22.30
CA MET A 353 6.93 -4.26 22.24
C MET A 353 5.93 -4.31 23.40
N LYS A 354 5.45 -5.50 23.77
CA LYS A 354 4.55 -5.68 24.91
C LYS A 354 5.26 -5.35 26.23
N GLU A 355 6.48 -5.84 26.41
CA GLU A 355 7.28 -5.59 27.64
C GLU A 355 7.63 -4.11 27.81
N ARG A 356 8.07 -3.45 26.74
CA ARG A 356 8.59 -2.08 26.83
C ARG A 356 7.55 -0.98 26.72
N LYS A 357 6.50 -1.19 25.94
CA LYS A 357 5.49 -0.18 25.65
C LYS A 357 4.10 -0.53 26.20
N GLY A 358 3.90 -1.74 26.70
CA GLY A 358 2.61 -2.19 27.24
C GLY A 358 1.51 -2.33 26.18
N ILE A 359 1.87 -2.34 24.89
CA ILE A 359 0.91 -2.37 23.77
C ILE A 359 0.92 -3.74 23.08
N ASP A 360 -0.25 -4.18 22.65
CA ASP A 360 -0.37 -5.33 21.76
C ASP A 360 -0.16 -4.86 20.32
N VAL A 361 0.71 -5.56 19.60
CA VAL A 361 1.02 -5.31 18.19
C VAL A 361 1.15 -6.63 17.45
N CYS A 362 1.01 -6.61 16.14
CA CYS A 362 1.26 -7.76 15.26
C CYS A 362 2.13 -7.33 14.07
N ALA A 363 2.66 -8.30 13.33
CA ALA A 363 3.24 -8.05 12.03
C ALA A 363 2.15 -7.50 11.08
N ASN A 364 2.52 -6.53 10.26
CA ASN A 364 1.67 -6.00 9.20
C ASN A 364 2.07 -6.59 7.83
N VAL A 365 1.34 -6.20 6.79
CA VAL A 365 1.54 -6.71 5.42
C VAL A 365 2.98 -6.57 4.90
N ASP A 366 3.68 -5.51 5.32
CA ASP A 366 5.05 -5.20 4.84
C ASP A 366 6.11 -6.11 5.45
N TYR A 367 5.82 -6.78 6.58
CA TYR A 367 6.79 -7.60 7.30
C TYR A 367 7.34 -8.75 6.47
N TYR A 368 6.48 -9.45 5.74
CA TYR A 368 6.86 -10.59 4.90
C TYR A 368 6.94 -10.26 3.40
N SER A 369 6.17 -9.28 2.92
CA SER A 369 6.00 -9.04 1.49
C SER A 369 7.32 -8.74 0.77
N GLY A 370 8.21 -7.95 1.39
CA GLY A 370 9.51 -7.64 0.80
C GLY A 370 10.41 -8.87 0.62
N TYR A 371 10.40 -9.79 1.60
CA TYR A 371 11.16 -11.04 1.49
C TYR A 371 10.56 -11.95 0.42
N VAL A 372 9.23 -12.06 0.33
CA VAL A 372 8.58 -12.83 -0.74
C VAL A 372 8.92 -12.27 -2.11
N TYR A 373 8.88 -10.95 -2.30
CA TYR A 373 9.31 -10.34 -3.56
C TYR A 373 10.77 -10.68 -3.90
N SER A 374 11.66 -10.67 -2.91
CA SER A 374 13.06 -11.07 -3.09
C SER A 374 13.20 -12.54 -3.52
N LEU A 375 12.43 -13.46 -2.91
CA LEU A 375 12.38 -14.88 -3.29
C LEU A 375 11.84 -15.08 -4.72
N LEU A 376 10.94 -14.19 -5.16
CA LEU A 376 10.43 -14.15 -6.53
C LEU A 376 11.41 -13.50 -7.51
N GLY A 377 12.59 -13.06 -7.08
CA GLY A 377 13.59 -12.41 -7.93
C GLY A 377 13.19 -10.99 -8.36
N ILE A 378 12.34 -10.33 -7.59
CA ILE A 378 11.90 -8.95 -7.83
C ILE A 378 12.80 -7.98 -7.05
N GLU A 379 13.24 -6.93 -7.70
CA GLU A 379 14.15 -5.93 -7.14
C GLU A 379 13.45 -5.01 -6.14
N ASN A 380 14.18 -4.51 -5.14
CA ASN A 380 13.67 -3.68 -4.05
C ASN A 380 12.91 -2.43 -4.54
N ASP A 381 13.39 -1.80 -5.63
CA ASP A 381 12.79 -0.58 -6.18
C ASP A 381 11.41 -0.80 -6.79
N LEU A 382 11.03 -2.07 -7.00
CA LEU A 382 9.72 -2.48 -7.52
C LEU A 382 8.68 -2.79 -6.43
N PHE A 383 9.07 -2.90 -5.15
CA PHE A 383 8.15 -3.31 -4.09
C PHE A 383 6.97 -2.34 -3.91
N THR A 384 7.26 -1.05 -3.77
CA THR A 384 6.20 -0.03 -3.65
C THR A 384 5.45 0.20 -4.98
N PRO A 385 6.10 0.19 -6.16
CA PRO A 385 5.39 0.15 -7.44
C PRO A 385 4.41 -1.02 -7.61
N LEU A 386 4.77 -2.24 -7.19
CA LEU A 386 3.84 -3.39 -7.19
C LEU A 386 2.64 -3.15 -6.29
N PHE A 387 2.87 -2.51 -5.15
CA PHE A 387 1.78 -2.09 -4.27
C PHE A 387 0.86 -1.08 -4.98
N ALA A 388 1.41 -0.11 -5.71
CA ALA A 388 0.62 0.85 -6.49
C ALA A 388 -0.19 0.17 -7.60
N ILE A 389 0.40 -0.80 -8.33
CA ILE A 389 -0.29 -1.60 -9.34
C ILE A 389 -1.56 -2.21 -8.75
N SER A 390 -1.41 -2.93 -7.66
CA SER A 390 -2.54 -3.59 -6.99
C SER A 390 -3.57 -2.58 -6.47
N ARG A 391 -3.12 -1.55 -5.73
CA ARG A 391 -3.98 -0.58 -5.07
C ARG A 391 -4.76 0.31 -6.04
N THR A 392 -4.38 0.37 -7.30
CA THR A 392 -5.11 1.13 -8.33
C THR A 392 -6.56 0.65 -8.45
N ALA A 393 -6.85 -0.64 -8.30
CA ALA A 393 -8.22 -1.17 -8.29
C ALA A 393 -9.06 -0.53 -7.16
N GLY A 394 -8.52 -0.47 -5.94
CA GLY A 394 -9.15 0.19 -4.80
C GLY A 394 -9.33 1.69 -5.01
N TRP A 395 -8.30 2.39 -5.51
CA TRP A 395 -8.40 3.84 -5.77
C TRP A 395 -9.46 4.17 -6.81
N VAL A 396 -9.53 3.43 -7.92
CA VAL A 396 -10.58 3.57 -8.95
C VAL A 396 -11.95 3.37 -8.31
N SER A 397 -12.14 2.32 -7.54
CA SER A 397 -13.41 2.00 -6.89
C SER A 397 -13.87 3.12 -5.94
N HIS A 398 -12.98 3.61 -5.08
CA HIS A 398 -13.29 4.70 -4.15
C HIS A 398 -13.56 6.03 -4.86
N HIS A 399 -12.88 6.31 -5.99
CA HIS A 399 -13.18 7.48 -6.81
C HIS A 399 -14.60 7.39 -7.38
N LEU A 400 -14.96 6.26 -8.00
CA LEU A 400 -16.30 6.04 -8.58
C LEU A 400 -17.39 6.12 -7.51
N GLU A 401 -17.19 5.48 -6.34
CA GLU A 401 -18.13 5.55 -5.21
C GLU A 401 -18.33 7.00 -4.74
N ASN A 402 -17.25 7.77 -4.64
CA ASN A 402 -17.30 9.17 -4.22
C ASN A 402 -18.09 10.01 -5.23
N ARG A 403 -17.87 9.85 -6.52
CA ARG A 403 -18.54 10.59 -7.59
C ARG A 403 -20.02 10.21 -7.70
N GLN A 404 -20.34 8.92 -7.65
CA GLN A 404 -21.72 8.43 -7.72
C GLN A 404 -22.56 8.90 -6.52
N SER A 405 -21.94 9.05 -5.35
CA SER A 405 -22.65 9.41 -4.11
C SER A 405 -22.88 10.92 -3.97
N ASN A 406 -22.42 11.76 -4.89
CA ASN A 406 -22.51 13.23 -4.87
C ASN A 406 -22.17 13.81 -3.48
N ARG A 407 -21.02 13.39 -2.93
CA ARG A 407 -20.59 13.75 -1.58
C ARG A 407 -20.18 15.21 -1.49
N LYS A 408 -20.36 15.78 -0.29
CA LYS A 408 -19.88 17.14 0.00
C LYS A 408 -18.37 17.22 -0.06
N LEU A 409 -17.85 18.40 -0.42
CA LEU A 409 -16.43 18.74 -0.32
C LEU A 409 -15.89 18.43 1.08
N ILE A 410 -14.80 17.67 1.14
CA ILE A 410 -14.10 17.37 2.40
C ILE A 410 -13.27 18.61 2.78
N ARG A 411 -13.73 19.32 3.80
CA ARG A 411 -13.09 20.53 4.29
C ARG A 411 -13.07 20.55 5.83
N PRO A 412 -12.03 19.98 6.45
CA PRO A 412 -11.87 20.05 7.90
C PRO A 412 -11.56 21.47 8.37
N ALA A 413 -11.79 21.75 9.65
CA ALA A 413 -11.39 23.00 10.28
C ALA A 413 -10.01 22.86 10.92
N ASN A 414 -9.26 23.97 10.97
CA ASN A 414 -8.00 24.10 11.70
C ASN A 414 -8.14 25.19 12.79
N VAL A 415 -7.33 25.06 13.83
CA VAL A 415 -7.15 26.11 14.85
C VAL A 415 -5.88 26.87 14.51
N TYR A 416 -5.99 28.18 14.38
CA TYR A 416 -4.84 29.06 14.24
C TYR A 416 -4.20 29.27 15.62
N VAL A 417 -2.91 29.04 15.73
CA VAL A 417 -2.14 29.14 16.99
C VAL A 417 -0.97 30.12 16.89
N GLY A 418 -0.89 30.89 15.80
CA GLY A 418 0.09 31.99 15.68
C GLY A 418 -0.32 33.20 16.46
N GLU A 419 0.61 34.14 16.68
CA GLU A 419 0.33 35.43 17.28
C GLU A 419 -0.55 36.27 16.36
N MET A 420 -1.48 37.00 16.93
CA MET A 420 -2.31 37.96 16.21
C MET A 420 -1.69 39.36 16.41
N GLU A 421 -1.41 40.06 15.32
CA GLU A 421 -1.13 41.48 15.44
C GLU A 421 -2.41 42.20 15.94
N GLU A 422 -2.34 42.88 17.08
CA GLU A 422 -3.39 43.79 17.52
C GLU A 422 -3.33 44.97 16.57
N ASN A 423 -4.27 45.01 15.61
CA ASN A 423 -4.48 46.24 14.84
C ASN A 423 -5.05 47.31 15.82
N GLU A 424 -4.26 48.31 16.13
CA GLU A 424 -4.71 49.52 16.81
C GLU A 424 -5.79 50.25 16.01
#